data_faa89470592d97ba521bffda4bf41235
#
_entry.id   faa89470592d97ba521bffda4bf41235
#
_cell.length_a   1.000
_cell.length_b   1.000
_cell.length_c   1.000
_cell.angle_alpha   90.00
_cell.angle_beta   90.00
_cell.angle_gamma   90.00
#
_symmetry.space_group_name_H-M   'P 1'
#
loop_
_entity.id
_entity.type
_entity.pdbx_description
1 polymer ?
#
loop_
_entity_poly.entity_id
_entity_poly.type
_entity_poly.pdbx_seq_one_letter_code
_entity_poly.pdbx_strand_id
1 'polypeptide(L)'
;NDAKLFHISTDFVFDGESSAPYLPGHETGPLCAYGASKLAGEKKIQAIAEDKSTIIRTSWLYSEYGNNFVKTMLRLMGAKDELSVVDDQVGSPTSTHGLANLIFAMIRQHSCQGIYHWTDGGNISWFEFAQEIQRQALQEGLLNKAIPLKRISSSEYPTAARRPPYSVLDRSRALADFECPGQLWKEQLAEVIQALATH
;
A
#
# COMPACT_ATOMS: atom_id res chain seq x y z
N ASN A 1 21.07 -8.82 23.39
CA ASN A 1 20.51 -7.51 23.06
C ASN A 1 18.99 -7.57 23.25
N ASP A 2 18.45 -6.55 23.88
CA ASP A 2 17.01 -6.39 24.11
C ASP A 2 16.35 -5.54 22.99
N ALA A 3 16.77 -5.74 21.77
CA ALA A 3 16.28 -5.03 20.60
C ALA A 3 14.93 -5.60 20.15
N LYS A 4 14.00 -4.72 19.78
CA LYS A 4 12.72 -5.08 19.10
C LYS A 4 12.87 -5.01 17.60
N LEU A 5 12.25 -5.95 16.90
CA LEU A 5 12.24 -6.03 15.45
C LEU A 5 10.87 -5.56 14.91
N PHE A 6 10.89 -4.54 14.05
CA PHE A 6 9.73 -4.15 13.22
C PHE A 6 9.99 -4.62 11.79
N HIS A 7 9.16 -5.53 11.29
CA HIS A 7 9.30 -6.09 9.95
C HIS A 7 8.16 -5.64 9.06
N ILE A 8 8.48 -4.98 7.94
CA ILE A 8 7.48 -4.60 6.94
C ILE A 8 7.25 -5.77 6.01
N SER A 9 6.00 -6.22 5.93
CA SER A 9 5.52 -7.26 5.04
C SER A 9 4.52 -6.70 4.01
N THR A 10 3.74 -7.55 3.37
CA THR A 10 2.93 -7.21 2.20
C THR A 10 1.56 -7.89 2.23
N ASP A 11 0.59 -7.29 1.55
CA ASP A 11 -0.70 -7.87 1.19
C ASP A 11 -0.59 -9.08 0.25
N PHE A 12 0.50 -9.22 -0.49
CA PHE A 12 0.78 -10.35 -1.40
C PHE A 12 0.97 -11.70 -0.69
N VAL A 13 0.91 -11.73 0.64
CA VAL A 13 0.84 -13.00 1.40
C VAL A 13 -0.53 -13.68 1.29
N PHE A 14 -1.56 -12.96 0.82
CA PHE A 14 -2.91 -13.47 0.62
C PHE A 14 -3.17 -13.88 -0.83
N ASP A 15 -4.19 -14.73 -1.02
CA ASP A 15 -4.62 -15.28 -2.33
C ASP A 15 -5.48 -14.30 -3.15
N GLY A 16 -6.09 -13.32 -2.53
CA GLY A 16 -6.95 -12.35 -3.21
C GLY A 16 -8.39 -12.83 -3.43
N GLU A 17 -8.83 -13.92 -2.84
CA GLU A 17 -10.16 -14.52 -3.06
C GLU A 17 -11.20 -14.04 -2.03
N SER A 18 -10.81 -13.22 -1.06
CA SER A 18 -11.72 -12.69 -0.05
C SER A 18 -12.70 -11.66 -0.64
N SER A 19 -13.92 -11.64 -0.13
CA SER A 19 -14.92 -10.60 -0.39
C SER A 19 -14.99 -9.52 0.71
N ALA A 20 -14.15 -9.62 1.74
CA ALA A 20 -14.05 -8.68 2.85
C ALA A 20 -12.57 -8.40 3.17
N PRO A 21 -12.25 -7.29 3.86
CA PRO A 21 -10.88 -6.96 4.23
C PRO A 21 -10.19 -8.10 4.99
N TYR A 22 -8.95 -8.41 4.61
CA TYR A 22 -8.16 -9.45 5.26
C TYR A 22 -7.79 -9.05 6.68
N LEU A 23 -8.16 -9.88 7.66
CA LEU A 23 -7.69 -9.76 9.04
C LEU A 23 -6.27 -10.31 9.19
N PRO A 24 -5.48 -9.86 10.19
CA PRO A 24 -4.13 -10.37 10.44
C PRO A 24 -4.04 -11.90 10.62
N GLY A 25 -5.10 -12.53 11.14
CA GLY A 25 -5.19 -13.97 11.39
C GLY A 25 -5.80 -14.79 10.24
N HIS A 26 -6.16 -14.17 9.11
CA HIS A 26 -6.67 -14.93 7.96
C HIS A 26 -5.60 -15.83 7.37
N GLU A 27 -6.03 -16.94 6.76
CA GLU A 27 -5.16 -17.87 6.05
C GLU A 27 -4.42 -17.16 4.93
N THR A 28 -3.13 -17.49 4.77
CA THR A 28 -2.25 -16.93 3.75
C THR A 28 -2.09 -17.89 2.59
N GLY A 29 -2.11 -17.37 1.35
CA GLY A 29 -2.01 -18.15 0.11
C GLY A 29 -1.32 -17.36 -1.00
N PRO A 30 0.00 -17.06 -0.90
CA PRO A 30 0.68 -16.16 -1.84
C PRO A 30 0.68 -16.71 -3.27
N LEU A 31 0.30 -15.87 -4.25
CA LEU A 31 0.17 -16.24 -5.66
C LEU A 31 1.48 -16.07 -6.46
N CYS A 32 2.52 -15.51 -5.86
CA CYS A 32 3.79 -15.23 -6.55
C CYS A 32 5.00 -15.42 -5.63
N ALA A 33 6.20 -15.52 -6.22
CA ALA A 33 7.45 -15.72 -5.49
C ALA A 33 7.74 -14.60 -4.48
N TYR A 34 7.38 -13.35 -4.80
CA TYR A 34 7.53 -12.23 -3.88
C TYR A 34 6.70 -12.44 -2.59
N GLY A 35 5.40 -12.70 -2.71
CA GLY A 35 4.52 -12.97 -1.57
C GLY A 35 4.99 -14.19 -0.76
N ALA A 36 5.38 -15.27 -1.44
CA ALA A 36 5.90 -16.48 -0.80
C ALA A 36 7.19 -16.20 0.00
N SER A 37 8.12 -15.42 -0.55
CA SER A 37 9.35 -15.05 0.14
C SER A 37 9.11 -14.17 1.37
N LYS A 38 8.18 -13.21 1.27
CA LYS A 38 7.79 -12.35 2.40
C LYS A 38 7.12 -13.18 3.51
N LEU A 39 6.21 -14.08 3.15
CA LEU A 39 5.56 -15.00 4.11
C LEU A 39 6.56 -15.94 4.80
N ALA A 40 7.53 -16.46 4.05
CA ALA A 40 8.60 -17.28 4.64
C ALA A 40 9.45 -16.47 5.64
N GLY A 41 9.68 -15.18 5.38
CA GLY A 41 10.31 -14.24 6.30
C GLY A 41 9.47 -14.03 7.57
N GLU A 42 8.17 -13.79 7.44
CA GLU A 42 7.25 -13.65 8.58
C GLU A 42 7.31 -14.89 9.50
N LYS A 43 7.18 -16.10 8.91
CA LYS A 43 7.22 -17.37 9.66
C LYS A 43 8.56 -17.57 10.40
N LYS A 44 9.69 -17.20 9.78
CA LYS A 44 11.00 -17.27 10.44
C LYS A 44 11.11 -16.29 11.59
N ILE A 45 10.64 -15.06 11.43
CA ILE A 45 10.65 -14.05 12.47
C ILE A 45 9.81 -14.50 13.67
N GLN A 46 8.60 -15.01 13.42
CA GLN A 46 7.73 -15.55 14.48
C GLN A 46 8.39 -16.72 15.22
N ALA A 47 9.05 -17.63 14.51
CA ALA A 47 9.73 -18.78 15.12
C ALA A 47 10.94 -18.42 15.99
N ILE A 48 11.64 -17.30 15.68
CA ILE A 48 12.93 -16.96 16.32
C ILE A 48 12.75 -15.84 17.36
N ALA A 49 11.83 -14.91 17.13
CA ALA A 49 11.71 -13.66 17.89
C ALA A 49 10.23 -13.27 18.14
N GLU A 50 9.34 -14.23 18.39
CA GLU A 50 7.90 -14.00 18.57
C GLU A 50 7.63 -12.87 19.58
N ASP A 51 8.26 -12.94 20.76
CA ASP A 51 8.07 -11.98 21.85
C ASP A 51 8.73 -10.61 21.60
N LYS A 52 9.58 -10.48 20.59
CA LYS A 52 10.37 -9.27 20.30
C LYS A 52 10.13 -8.70 18.91
N SER A 53 9.15 -9.23 18.19
CA SER A 53 8.88 -8.80 16.82
C SER A 53 7.45 -8.32 16.59
N THR A 54 7.36 -7.31 15.73
CA THR A 54 6.11 -6.83 15.17
C THR A 54 6.20 -6.89 13.65
N ILE A 55 5.26 -7.58 13.04
CA ILE A 55 5.14 -7.68 11.58
C ILE A 55 4.03 -6.74 11.14
N ILE A 56 4.32 -5.85 10.20
CA ILE A 56 3.36 -4.90 9.65
C ILE A 56 3.16 -5.23 8.17
N ARG A 57 2.01 -5.80 7.82
CA ARG A 57 1.61 -5.99 6.42
C ARG A 57 1.02 -4.70 5.90
N THR A 58 1.46 -4.28 4.72
CA THR A 58 1.02 -3.07 4.04
C THR A 58 0.86 -3.31 2.54
N SER A 59 0.27 -2.36 1.81
CA SER A 59 0.02 -2.46 0.37
C SER A 59 0.25 -1.12 -0.33
N TRP A 60 0.56 -1.15 -1.61
CA TRP A 60 0.59 -0.01 -2.55
C TRP A 60 1.35 1.21 -2.01
N LEU A 61 2.55 0.98 -1.47
CA LEU A 61 3.38 2.03 -0.88
C LEU A 61 3.77 3.10 -1.91
N TYR A 62 3.61 4.35 -1.52
CA TYR A 62 4.02 5.51 -2.32
C TYR A 62 4.56 6.65 -1.44
N SER A 63 5.37 7.50 -2.04
CA SER A 63 5.92 8.73 -1.47
C SER A 63 6.48 9.64 -2.55
N GLU A 64 6.98 10.81 -2.18
CA GLU A 64 7.79 11.69 -3.04
C GLU A 64 9.17 11.09 -3.35
N TYR A 65 9.64 10.12 -2.55
CA TYR A 65 10.93 9.44 -2.73
C TYR A 65 10.82 8.15 -3.52
N GLY A 66 11.94 7.74 -4.12
CA GLY A 66 12.07 6.46 -4.83
C GLY A 66 11.15 6.32 -6.04
N ASN A 67 10.98 5.09 -6.52
CA ASN A 67 10.08 4.75 -7.62
C ASN A 67 8.79 4.15 -7.06
N ASN A 68 7.64 4.65 -7.49
CA ASN A 68 6.32 4.16 -7.09
C ASN A 68 5.26 4.46 -8.16
N PHE A 69 4.03 4.02 -7.92
CA PHE A 69 2.94 4.18 -8.87
C PHE A 69 2.60 5.65 -9.13
N VAL A 70 2.58 6.52 -8.11
CA VAL A 70 2.26 7.95 -8.25
C VAL A 70 3.22 8.62 -9.21
N LYS A 71 4.53 8.47 -8.98
CA LYS A 71 5.58 9.05 -9.85
C LYS A 71 5.57 8.45 -11.25
N THR A 72 5.25 7.16 -11.36
CA THR A 72 5.09 6.49 -12.66
C THR A 72 3.92 7.08 -13.44
N MET A 73 2.77 7.29 -12.80
CA MET A 73 1.60 7.90 -13.45
C MET A 73 1.88 9.34 -13.87
N LEU A 74 2.46 10.17 -13.02
CA LEU A 74 2.84 11.54 -13.36
C LEU A 74 3.75 11.59 -14.60
N ARG A 75 4.79 10.77 -14.63
CA ARG A 75 5.72 10.67 -15.77
C ARG A 75 5.02 10.23 -17.05
N LEU A 76 4.14 9.22 -16.96
CA LEU A 76 3.43 8.69 -18.14
C LEU A 76 2.37 9.68 -18.64
N MET A 77 1.63 10.33 -17.74
CA MET A 77 0.62 11.34 -18.09
C MET A 77 1.25 12.58 -18.72
N GLY A 78 2.48 12.95 -18.32
CA GLY A 78 3.23 14.02 -18.96
C GLY A 78 3.79 13.70 -20.34
N ALA A 79 3.93 12.41 -20.67
CA ALA A 79 4.59 11.94 -21.90
C ALA A 79 3.65 11.33 -22.95
N LYS A 80 2.43 10.93 -22.58
CA LYS A 80 1.48 10.23 -23.46
C LYS A 80 0.18 11.01 -23.61
N ASP A 81 -0.56 10.73 -24.67
CA ASP A 81 -1.86 11.33 -24.93
C ASP A 81 -3.03 10.51 -24.36
N GLU A 82 -2.82 9.24 -23.99
CA GLU A 82 -3.77 8.38 -23.27
C GLU A 82 -3.04 7.30 -22.46
N LEU A 83 -3.69 6.76 -21.42
CA LEU A 83 -3.19 5.63 -20.64
C LEU A 83 -4.30 4.62 -20.38
N SER A 84 -3.94 3.33 -20.43
CA SER A 84 -4.78 2.24 -19.95
C SER A 84 -4.35 1.80 -18.57
N VAL A 85 -5.30 1.68 -17.63
CA VAL A 85 -5.01 1.34 -16.23
C VAL A 85 -5.97 0.25 -15.76
N VAL A 86 -5.44 -0.75 -15.06
CA VAL A 86 -6.19 -1.90 -14.53
C VAL A 86 -7.24 -1.44 -13.51
N ASP A 87 -8.47 -1.96 -13.64
CA ASP A 87 -9.60 -1.58 -12.80
C ASP A 87 -10.22 -2.76 -12.00
N ASP A 88 -9.81 -3.98 -12.27
CA ASP A 88 -10.29 -5.21 -11.62
C ASP A 88 -9.39 -5.70 -10.47
N GLN A 89 -8.47 -4.88 -10.01
CA GLN A 89 -7.66 -5.11 -8.82
C GLN A 89 -7.97 -4.05 -7.77
N VAL A 90 -8.46 -4.49 -6.61
CA VAL A 90 -8.87 -3.61 -5.50
C VAL A 90 -7.93 -3.77 -4.32
N GLY A 91 -7.43 -2.66 -3.82
CA GLY A 91 -6.54 -2.58 -2.67
C GLY A 91 -6.65 -1.23 -1.96
N SER A 92 -5.70 -0.95 -1.09
CA SER A 92 -5.61 0.33 -0.39
C SER A 92 -4.21 0.93 -0.56
N PRO A 93 -4.09 2.16 -1.10
CA PRO A 93 -2.82 2.86 -1.13
C PRO A 93 -2.31 3.14 0.28
N THR A 94 -1.01 3.23 0.44
CA THR A 94 -0.37 3.54 1.71
C THR A 94 0.75 4.55 1.51
N SER A 95 0.59 5.73 2.09
CA SER A 95 1.67 6.71 2.22
C SER A 95 2.77 6.18 3.13
N THR A 96 4.03 6.34 2.73
CA THR A 96 5.16 6.00 3.60
C THR A 96 5.20 6.88 4.84
N HIS A 97 4.66 8.10 4.80
CA HIS A 97 4.52 8.98 5.98
C HIS A 97 3.53 8.38 6.99
N GLY A 98 2.36 7.92 6.55
CA GLY A 98 1.38 7.25 7.40
C GLY A 98 1.93 5.98 8.05
N LEU A 99 2.65 5.16 7.27
CA LEU A 99 3.30 3.96 7.79
C LEU A 99 4.41 4.29 8.81
N ALA A 100 5.23 5.31 8.55
CA ALA A 100 6.27 5.76 9.47
C ALA A 100 5.67 6.27 10.79
N ASN A 101 4.59 7.04 10.72
CA ASN A 101 3.89 7.53 11.92
C ASN A 101 3.36 6.37 12.79
N LEU A 102 2.79 5.32 12.17
CA LEU A 102 2.41 4.11 12.91
C LEU A 102 3.63 3.46 13.59
N ILE A 103 4.74 3.28 12.86
CA ILE A 103 5.95 2.66 13.43
C ILE A 103 6.45 3.47 14.63
N PHE A 104 6.48 4.80 14.54
CA PHE A 104 6.85 5.65 15.65
C PHE A 104 5.87 5.54 16.84
N ALA A 105 4.57 5.42 16.60
CA ALA A 105 3.58 5.18 17.64
C ALA A 105 3.83 3.82 18.32
N MET A 106 4.09 2.78 17.56
CA MET A 106 4.44 1.44 18.05
C MET A 106 5.72 1.43 18.90
N ILE A 107 6.76 2.16 18.48
CA ILE A 107 8.02 2.28 19.23
C ILE A 107 7.79 2.94 20.59
N ARG A 108 6.96 3.98 20.65
CA ARG A 108 6.65 4.68 21.91
C ARG A 108 5.88 3.83 22.90
N GLN A 109 5.05 2.91 22.42
CA GLN A 109 4.14 2.14 23.27
C GLN A 109 4.75 0.87 23.90
N HIS A 110 5.99 0.52 23.57
CA HIS A 110 6.82 -0.57 24.15
C HIS A 110 6.23 -2.00 24.18
N SER A 111 4.93 -2.22 23.90
CA SER A 111 4.22 -3.51 24.10
C SER A 111 3.54 -4.06 22.85
N CYS A 112 3.96 -3.67 21.64
CA CYS A 112 3.39 -4.20 20.41
C CYS A 112 4.09 -5.50 19.99
N GLN A 113 3.28 -6.53 19.72
CA GLN A 113 3.74 -7.85 19.27
C GLN A 113 2.76 -8.45 18.25
N GLY A 114 3.28 -9.35 17.40
CA GLY A 114 2.48 -10.09 16.43
C GLY A 114 2.28 -9.35 15.12
N ILE A 115 1.18 -9.67 14.43
CA ILE A 115 0.91 -9.16 13.08
C ILE A 115 -0.10 -8.03 13.14
N TYR A 116 0.23 -6.93 12.48
CA TYR A 116 -0.64 -5.78 12.22
C TYR A 116 -0.78 -5.54 10.73
N HIS A 117 -1.91 -4.97 10.36
CA HIS A 117 -2.14 -4.43 9.02
C HIS A 117 -2.17 -2.91 9.07
N TRP A 118 -1.57 -2.27 8.07
CA TRP A 118 -1.65 -0.82 7.92
C TRP A 118 -1.72 -0.40 6.47
N THR A 119 -2.74 0.42 6.18
CA THR A 119 -2.94 1.15 4.93
C THR A 119 -3.58 2.49 5.24
N ASP A 120 -3.61 3.41 4.29
CA ASP A 120 -4.48 4.57 4.40
C ASP A 120 -5.95 4.15 4.24
N GLY A 121 -6.89 5.00 4.66
CA GLY A 121 -8.30 4.69 4.61
C GLY A 121 -8.87 4.78 3.20
N GLY A 122 -9.64 3.77 2.82
CA GLY A 122 -10.32 3.67 1.53
C GLY A 122 -9.83 2.50 0.70
N ASN A 123 -10.75 1.94 -0.09
CA ASN A 123 -10.51 0.79 -0.96
C ASN A 123 -10.79 1.23 -2.39
N ILE A 124 -9.84 1.07 -3.28
CA ILE A 124 -9.90 1.58 -4.65
C ILE A 124 -9.22 0.63 -5.64
N SER A 125 -9.53 0.80 -6.92
CA SER A 125 -8.76 0.19 -8.00
C SER A 125 -7.51 1.02 -8.36
N TRP A 126 -6.59 0.42 -9.13
CA TRP A 126 -5.47 1.17 -9.71
C TRP A 126 -5.94 2.28 -10.64
N PHE A 127 -7.06 2.06 -11.35
CA PHE A 127 -7.65 3.06 -12.23
C PHE A 127 -8.14 4.28 -11.42
N GLU A 128 -8.88 4.06 -10.34
CA GLU A 128 -9.36 5.14 -9.46
C GLU A 128 -8.19 5.89 -8.82
N PHE A 129 -7.12 5.18 -8.46
CA PHE A 129 -5.90 5.82 -7.96
C PHE A 129 -5.26 6.71 -9.01
N ALA A 130 -5.13 6.24 -10.26
CA ALA A 130 -4.58 7.02 -11.37
C ALA A 130 -5.45 8.26 -11.69
N GLN A 131 -6.78 8.15 -11.63
CA GLN A 131 -7.68 9.29 -11.83
C GLN A 131 -7.44 10.38 -10.78
N GLU A 132 -7.34 10.00 -9.51
CA GLU A 132 -7.12 10.97 -8.44
C GLU A 132 -5.72 11.59 -8.50
N ILE A 133 -4.69 10.82 -8.86
CA ILE A 133 -3.34 11.34 -9.12
C ILE A 133 -3.40 12.42 -10.20
N GLN A 134 -4.06 12.15 -11.35
CA GLN A 134 -4.20 13.13 -12.42
C GLN A 134 -4.92 14.40 -11.94
N ARG A 135 -6.03 14.24 -11.22
CA ARG A 135 -6.82 15.36 -10.71
C ARG A 135 -6.00 16.29 -9.80
N GLN A 136 -5.32 15.71 -8.82
CA GLN A 136 -4.51 16.48 -7.87
C GLN A 136 -3.27 17.09 -8.52
N ALA A 137 -2.61 16.34 -9.41
CA ALA A 137 -1.43 16.84 -10.14
C ALA A 137 -1.73 18.02 -11.07
N LEU A 138 -2.95 18.07 -11.66
CA LEU A 138 -3.41 19.24 -12.42
C LEU A 138 -3.63 20.45 -11.53
N GLN A 139 -4.20 20.24 -10.32
CA GLN A 139 -4.43 21.31 -9.36
C GLN A 139 -3.12 21.94 -8.86
N GLU A 140 -2.10 21.13 -8.63
CA GLU A 140 -0.77 21.55 -8.15
C GLU A 140 0.20 21.93 -9.29
N GLY A 141 -0.25 21.93 -10.56
CA GLY A 141 0.54 22.35 -11.70
C GLY A 141 1.64 21.36 -12.13
N LEU A 142 1.65 20.13 -11.62
CA LEU A 142 2.57 19.06 -12.05
C LEU A 142 2.25 18.51 -13.45
N LEU A 143 0.99 18.65 -13.87
CA LEU A 143 0.53 18.32 -15.21
C LEU A 143 -0.11 19.55 -15.87
N ASN A 144 0.16 19.76 -17.15
CA ASN A 144 -0.37 20.89 -17.92
C ASN A 144 -1.73 20.60 -18.56
N LYS A 145 -2.06 19.32 -18.78
CA LYS A 145 -3.33 18.88 -19.38
C LYS A 145 -3.77 17.55 -18.82
N ALA A 146 -5.08 17.33 -18.75
CA ALA A 146 -5.64 16.00 -18.53
C ALA A 146 -5.51 15.16 -19.81
N ILE A 147 -5.26 13.86 -19.63
CA ILE A 147 -5.31 12.88 -20.70
C ILE A 147 -6.39 11.83 -20.43
N PRO A 148 -6.98 11.19 -21.46
CA PRO A 148 -7.90 10.09 -21.28
C PRO A 148 -7.25 8.93 -20.53
N LEU A 149 -7.95 8.43 -19.50
CA LEU A 149 -7.61 7.19 -18.81
C LEU A 149 -8.64 6.13 -19.19
N LYS A 150 -8.18 4.99 -19.74
CA LYS A 150 -9.03 3.87 -20.13
C LYS A 150 -8.97 2.76 -19.09
N ARG A 151 -10.12 2.25 -18.68
CA ARG A 151 -10.21 1.07 -17.82
C ARG A 151 -9.90 -0.18 -18.63
N ILE A 152 -9.03 -1.02 -18.10
CA ILE A 152 -8.74 -2.34 -18.66
C ILE A 152 -8.79 -3.40 -17.57
N SER A 153 -8.98 -4.65 -17.96
CA SER A 153 -8.87 -5.79 -17.05
C SER A 153 -7.41 -6.23 -16.87
N SER A 154 -7.13 -6.97 -15.80
CA SER A 154 -5.82 -7.60 -15.58
C SER A 154 -5.39 -8.53 -16.72
N SER A 155 -6.35 -9.14 -17.40
CA SER A 155 -6.08 -10.01 -18.57
C SER A 155 -5.52 -9.25 -19.78
N GLU A 156 -5.83 -7.95 -19.90
CA GLU A 156 -5.31 -7.07 -20.95
C GLU A 156 -3.93 -6.46 -20.59
N TYR A 157 -3.50 -6.64 -19.36
CA TYR A 157 -2.19 -6.14 -18.88
C TYR A 157 -1.37 -7.26 -18.25
N PRO A 158 -0.82 -8.19 -19.07
CA PRO A 158 -0.06 -9.31 -18.55
C PRO A 158 1.21 -8.85 -17.83
N THR A 159 1.38 -9.31 -16.59
CA THR A 159 2.54 -9.04 -15.77
C THR A 159 3.25 -10.35 -15.41
N ALA A 160 4.57 -10.30 -15.16
CA ALA A 160 5.35 -11.46 -14.80
C ALA A 160 4.90 -12.12 -13.48
N ALA A 161 4.32 -11.35 -12.57
CA ALA A 161 3.79 -11.83 -11.30
C ALA A 161 2.26 -11.74 -11.29
N ARG A 162 1.59 -12.84 -10.90
CA ARG A 162 0.14 -12.82 -10.64
C ARG A 162 -0.15 -11.95 -9.43
N ARG A 163 -1.01 -10.97 -9.60
CA ARG A 163 -1.45 -10.06 -8.53
C ARG A 163 -2.81 -10.50 -8.00
N PRO A 164 -3.06 -10.40 -6.69
CA PRO A 164 -4.37 -10.71 -6.14
C PRO A 164 -5.42 -9.70 -6.66
N PRO A 165 -6.62 -10.16 -7.08
CA PRO A 165 -7.70 -9.26 -7.50
C PRO A 165 -8.25 -8.41 -6.35
N TYR A 166 -8.16 -8.91 -5.12
CA TYR A 166 -8.57 -8.20 -3.92
C TYR A 166 -7.48 -8.30 -2.84
N SER A 167 -6.99 -7.17 -2.35
CA SER A 167 -5.90 -7.14 -1.37
C SER A 167 -6.11 -6.14 -0.23
N VAL A 168 -7.37 -5.78 0.03
CA VAL A 168 -7.71 -4.85 1.11
C VAL A 168 -7.38 -5.46 2.47
N LEU A 169 -6.63 -4.71 3.28
CA LEU A 169 -6.23 -5.10 4.62
C LEU A 169 -7.10 -4.43 5.69
N ASP A 170 -7.58 -5.20 6.65
CA ASP A 170 -8.25 -4.66 7.84
C ASP A 170 -7.21 -4.07 8.79
N ARG A 171 -7.33 -2.78 9.07
CA ARG A 171 -6.44 -2.01 9.94
C ARG A 171 -7.02 -1.70 11.32
N SER A 172 -8.20 -2.22 11.63
CA SER A 172 -8.95 -1.89 12.85
C SER A 172 -8.14 -2.13 14.13
N ARG A 173 -7.37 -3.24 14.17
CA ARG A 173 -6.48 -3.55 15.30
C ARG A 173 -5.40 -2.46 15.50
N ALA A 174 -4.77 -2.00 14.43
CA ALA A 174 -3.74 -0.98 14.53
C ALA A 174 -4.32 0.36 14.98
N LEU A 175 -5.52 0.72 14.49
CA LEU A 175 -6.23 1.92 14.92
C LEU A 175 -6.67 1.88 16.38
N ALA A 176 -7.05 0.70 16.89
CA ALA A 176 -7.46 0.52 18.29
C ALA A 176 -6.27 0.53 19.26
N ASP A 177 -5.15 -0.08 18.85
CA ASP A 177 -4.00 -0.26 19.73
C ASP A 177 -3.06 0.95 19.76
N PHE A 178 -3.07 1.82 18.73
CA PHE A 178 -2.13 2.94 18.62
C PHE A 178 -2.85 4.26 18.36
N GLU A 179 -2.43 5.31 19.03
CA GLU A 179 -2.87 6.69 18.79
C GLU A 179 -2.26 7.22 17.48
N CYS A 180 -2.70 6.63 16.35
CA CYS A 180 -2.28 7.02 15.02
C CYS A 180 -3.53 7.38 14.20
N PRO A 181 -3.69 8.63 13.73
CA PRO A 181 -4.86 9.01 12.94
C PRO A 181 -4.88 8.22 11.64
N GLY A 182 -5.99 7.52 11.42
CA GLY A 182 -6.22 6.74 10.20
C GLY A 182 -6.65 7.64 9.06
N GLN A 183 -5.73 8.40 8.48
CA GLN A 183 -6.01 9.34 7.40
C GLN A 183 -6.56 8.65 6.15
N LEU A 184 -7.34 9.38 5.35
CA LEU A 184 -7.82 8.90 4.07
C LEU A 184 -6.71 8.97 3.02
N TRP A 185 -6.67 8.00 2.11
CA TRP A 185 -5.65 7.93 1.07
C TRP A 185 -5.60 9.18 0.17
N LYS A 186 -6.75 9.87 -0.04
CA LYS A 186 -6.79 11.11 -0.85
C LYS A 186 -6.06 12.27 -0.18
N GLU A 187 -6.16 12.35 1.14
CA GLU A 187 -5.47 13.37 1.95
C GLU A 187 -3.97 13.12 1.93
N GLN A 188 -3.56 11.86 2.14
CA GLN A 188 -2.16 11.47 2.08
C GLN A 188 -1.56 11.63 0.68
N LEU A 189 -2.34 11.37 -0.37
CA LEU A 189 -1.92 11.64 -1.75
C LEU A 189 -1.68 13.13 -1.97
N ALA A 190 -2.54 14.00 -1.44
CA ALA A 190 -2.37 15.44 -1.59
C ALA A 190 -1.05 15.94 -0.96
N GLU A 191 -0.69 15.44 0.22
CA GLU A 191 0.60 15.76 0.85
C GLU A 191 1.80 15.37 -0.03
N VAL A 192 1.75 14.16 -0.62
CA VAL A 192 2.83 13.67 -1.50
C VAL A 192 2.88 14.46 -2.82
N ILE A 193 1.72 14.78 -3.43
CA ILE A 193 1.66 15.58 -4.66
C ILE A 193 2.18 17.00 -4.42
N GLN A 194 1.83 17.64 -3.31
CA GLN A 194 2.36 18.96 -2.92
C GLN A 194 3.87 18.91 -2.69
N ALA A 195 4.37 17.88 -2.01
CA ALA A 195 5.82 17.70 -1.83
C ALA A 195 6.55 17.56 -3.17
N LEU A 196 5.97 16.84 -4.14
CA LEU A 196 6.52 16.71 -5.50
C LEU A 196 6.49 18.02 -6.30
N ALA A 197 5.52 18.91 -6.04
CA ALA A 197 5.42 20.20 -6.72
C ALA A 197 6.43 21.25 -6.19
N THR A 198 6.97 21.03 -4.99
CA THR A 198 7.93 21.95 -4.34
C THR A 198 9.39 21.57 -4.56
N HIS A 199 9.67 20.44 -5.21
CA HIS A 199 11.01 19.94 -5.55
C HIS A 199 11.25 19.94 -7.06
#